data_0203b91fce99497a7a722eb8043cddfa
#
_entry.id   0203b91fce99497a7a722eb8043cddfa
#
_cell.length_a   1.000
_cell.length_b   1.000
_cell.length_c   1.000
_cell.angle_alpha   90.00
_cell.angle_beta   90.00
_cell.angle_gamma   90.00
#
_symmetry.space_group_name_H-M   'P 1'
#
loop_
_entity.id
_entity.type
_entity.pdbx_description
1 polymer ?
#
loop_
_entity_poly.entity_id
_entity_poly.type
_entity_poly.pdbx_seq_one_letter_code
_entity_poly.pdbx_strand_id
1 'polypeptide(L)'
;MNKEKFTELLLWNMYELGNRKAEVEDGVIFFFETERELLNPFLPRINVECTTIDSKEQRFDIGELLGIVDWYKIPVDTPILIKDEMDGKWERGYFAKYDNNRIYAWTEGRTSFTAKNKNDIIPWEYGRVVRIKNNY
;
A
#
# COMPACT_ATOMS: atom_id res chain seq x y z
N MET A 1 -4.97 -17.35 -8.59
CA MET A 1 -4.76 -15.95 -8.18
C MET A 1 -4.72 -15.08 -9.42
N ASN A 2 -5.47 -13.99 -9.45
CA ASN A 2 -5.44 -13.08 -10.58
C ASN A 2 -4.22 -12.14 -10.50
N LYS A 3 -3.95 -11.46 -11.61
CA LYS A 3 -2.78 -10.57 -11.69
C LYS A 3 -2.84 -9.40 -10.71
N GLU A 4 -4.02 -8.87 -10.44
CA GLU A 4 -4.19 -7.76 -9.50
C GLU A 4 -3.79 -8.19 -8.08
N LYS A 5 -4.28 -9.33 -7.65
CA LYS A 5 -3.93 -9.89 -6.33
C LYS A 5 -2.45 -10.21 -6.24
N PHE A 6 -1.90 -10.82 -7.27
CA PHE A 6 -0.47 -11.13 -7.32
C PHE A 6 0.37 -9.87 -7.23
N THR A 7 0.02 -8.83 -7.98
CA THR A 7 0.74 -7.55 -7.97
C THR A 7 0.72 -6.93 -6.58
N GLU A 8 -0.44 -6.89 -5.94
CA GLU A 8 -0.58 -6.35 -4.60
C GLU A 8 0.30 -7.08 -3.59
N LEU A 9 0.23 -8.41 -3.58
CA LEU A 9 1.04 -9.23 -2.67
C LEU A 9 2.54 -9.05 -2.94
N LEU A 10 2.93 -9.00 -4.21
CA LEU A 10 4.32 -8.79 -4.60
C LEU A 10 4.85 -7.45 -4.07
N LEU A 11 4.12 -6.38 -4.30
CA LEU A 11 4.53 -5.04 -3.87
C LEU A 11 4.63 -4.94 -2.35
N TRP A 12 3.68 -5.51 -1.61
CA TRP A 12 3.75 -5.55 -0.15
C TRP A 12 4.93 -6.36 0.36
N ASN A 13 5.19 -7.53 -0.23
CA ASN A 13 6.34 -8.35 0.13
C ASN A 13 7.65 -7.62 -0.12
N MET A 14 7.79 -6.99 -1.29
CA MET A 14 9.01 -6.25 -1.63
C MET A 14 9.20 -5.05 -0.68
N TYR A 15 8.12 -4.37 -0.35
CA TYR A 15 8.17 -3.25 0.59
C TYR A 15 8.61 -3.70 1.99
N GLU A 16 8.06 -4.80 2.50
CA GLU A 16 8.44 -5.34 3.81
C GLU A 16 9.90 -5.81 3.85
N LEU A 17 10.43 -6.29 2.74
CA LEU A 17 11.83 -6.68 2.61
C LEU A 17 12.79 -5.48 2.56
N GLY A 18 12.27 -4.27 2.52
CA GLY A 18 13.08 -3.06 2.50
C GLY A 18 13.16 -2.37 1.14
N ASN A 19 12.59 -2.94 0.10
CA ASN A 19 12.59 -2.32 -1.21
C ASN A 19 11.63 -1.13 -1.27
N ARG A 20 12.07 -0.02 -1.83
CA ARG A 20 11.27 1.22 -1.91
C ARG A 20 11.02 1.68 -3.33
N LYS A 21 11.87 1.27 -4.26
CA LYS A 21 11.81 1.65 -5.67
C LYS A 21 11.75 0.42 -6.55
N ALA A 22 11.16 0.59 -7.72
CA ALA A 22 11.16 -0.43 -8.75
C ALA A 22 11.40 0.21 -10.11
N GLU A 23 11.91 -0.57 -11.04
CA GLU A 23 12.20 -0.12 -12.39
C GLU A 23 11.83 -1.22 -13.38
N VAL A 24 11.14 -0.84 -14.44
CA VAL A 24 10.79 -1.77 -15.53
C VAL A 24 11.81 -1.59 -16.65
N GLU A 25 12.43 -2.69 -17.04
CA GLU A 25 13.41 -2.71 -18.12
C GLU A 25 13.33 -4.03 -18.88
N ASP A 26 13.15 -3.94 -20.19
CA ASP A 26 13.05 -5.12 -21.07
C ASP A 26 12.03 -6.17 -20.59
N GLY A 27 10.86 -5.71 -20.12
CA GLY A 27 9.79 -6.60 -19.65
C GLY A 27 10.04 -7.21 -18.28
N VAL A 28 11.04 -6.74 -17.54
CA VAL A 28 11.38 -7.23 -16.20
C VAL A 28 11.31 -6.08 -15.22
N ILE A 29 10.72 -6.36 -14.05
CA ILE A 29 10.66 -5.41 -12.94
C ILE A 29 11.78 -5.72 -11.97
N PHE A 30 12.63 -4.73 -11.70
CA PHE A 30 13.70 -4.81 -10.71
C PHE A 30 13.31 -4.03 -9.47
N PHE A 31 13.54 -4.61 -8.29
CA PHE A 31 13.24 -4.01 -7.00
C PHE A 31 14.53 -3.66 -6.27
N PHE A 32 14.59 -2.48 -5.67
CA PHE A 32 15.78 -2.02 -4.95
C PHE A 32 15.40 -1.03 -3.84
N GLU A 33 16.32 -0.81 -2.90
CA GLU A 33 16.04 0.04 -1.73
C GLU A 33 15.96 1.53 -2.08
N THR A 34 17.05 2.11 -2.54
CA THR A 34 17.13 3.55 -2.89
C THR A 34 17.71 3.78 -4.26
N GLU A 35 18.77 3.07 -4.61
CA GLU A 35 19.42 3.14 -5.91
C GLU A 35 19.69 1.74 -6.42
N ARG A 36 19.46 1.56 -7.70
CA ARG A 36 19.76 0.29 -8.36
C ARG A 36 21.27 0.16 -8.56
N GLU A 37 21.84 -0.89 -7.97
CA GLU A 37 23.23 -1.25 -8.22
C GLU A 37 23.34 -1.97 -9.56
N LEU A 38 24.06 -1.38 -10.50
CA LEU A 38 24.13 -1.82 -11.89
C LEU A 38 24.59 -3.26 -12.11
N LEU A 39 25.35 -3.82 -11.21
CA LEU A 39 25.91 -5.16 -11.37
C LEU A 39 25.53 -6.13 -10.27
N ASN A 40 24.44 -5.83 -9.54
CA ASN A 40 23.99 -6.72 -8.48
C ASN A 40 23.11 -7.84 -9.05
N PRO A 41 23.63 -9.09 -9.17
CA PRO A 41 22.85 -10.20 -9.72
C PRO A 41 21.76 -10.69 -8.76
N PHE A 42 21.75 -10.21 -7.52
CA PHE A 42 20.82 -10.64 -6.48
C PHE A 42 19.63 -9.70 -6.31
N LEU A 43 19.52 -8.64 -7.12
CA LEU A 43 18.32 -7.79 -7.05
C LEU A 43 17.08 -8.60 -7.40
N PRO A 44 16.03 -8.53 -6.56
CA PRO A 44 14.77 -9.18 -6.88
C PRO A 44 14.22 -8.67 -8.21
N ARG A 45 13.73 -9.59 -9.02
CA ARG A 45 13.17 -9.27 -10.33
C ARG A 45 12.05 -10.21 -10.69
N ILE A 46 11.08 -9.70 -11.45
CA ILE A 46 9.96 -10.49 -11.90
C ILE A 46 9.51 -10.03 -13.30
N ASN A 47 8.97 -10.95 -14.06
CA ASN A 47 8.45 -10.63 -15.39
C ASN A 47 7.21 -9.74 -15.27
N VAL A 48 7.21 -8.61 -15.98
CA VAL A 48 6.11 -7.64 -15.94
C VAL A 48 4.77 -8.23 -16.39
N GLU A 49 4.81 -9.23 -17.27
CA GLU A 49 3.59 -9.90 -17.76
C GLU A 49 2.82 -10.64 -16.65
N CYS A 50 3.49 -11.01 -15.56
CA CYS A 50 2.85 -11.65 -14.42
C CYS A 50 2.08 -10.67 -13.55
N THR A 51 2.20 -9.37 -13.81
CA THR A 51 1.65 -8.31 -12.98
C THR A 51 0.69 -7.42 -13.77
N THR A 52 0.04 -6.49 -13.06
CA THR A 52 -0.75 -5.42 -13.67
C THR A 52 0.06 -4.13 -13.87
N ILE A 53 1.36 -4.17 -13.59
CA ILE A 53 2.24 -3.01 -13.75
C ILE A 53 2.44 -2.74 -15.26
N ASP A 54 2.34 -1.47 -15.64
CA ASP A 54 2.50 -1.06 -17.03
C ASP A 54 3.94 -1.28 -17.50
N SER A 55 4.09 -2.01 -18.61
CA SER A 55 5.40 -2.26 -19.21
C SER A 55 6.12 -0.99 -19.67
N LYS A 56 5.40 0.11 -19.83
CA LYS A 56 5.95 1.41 -20.23
C LYS A 56 6.49 2.23 -19.05
N GLU A 57 6.13 1.85 -17.85
CA GLU A 57 6.59 2.53 -16.65
C GLU A 57 8.07 2.22 -16.45
N GLN A 58 8.93 3.27 -16.42
CA GLN A 58 10.37 3.09 -16.33
C GLN A 58 10.82 2.94 -14.88
N ARG A 59 10.33 3.80 -14.02
CA ARG A 59 10.70 3.78 -12.60
C ARG A 59 9.53 4.28 -11.76
N PHE A 60 9.31 3.63 -10.62
CA PHE A 60 8.22 4.02 -9.73
C PHE A 60 8.56 3.77 -8.26
N ASP A 61 7.82 4.44 -7.40
CA ASP A 61 7.92 4.27 -5.95
C ASP A 61 6.91 3.23 -5.49
N ILE A 62 7.38 2.19 -4.81
CA ILE A 62 6.52 1.08 -4.37
C ILE A 62 5.49 1.59 -3.36
N GLY A 63 5.90 2.45 -2.42
CA GLY A 63 4.99 3.02 -1.44
C GLY A 63 3.87 3.82 -2.08
N GLU A 64 4.17 4.58 -3.13
CA GLU A 64 3.15 5.34 -3.86
C GLU A 64 2.12 4.43 -4.52
N LEU A 65 2.56 3.34 -5.14
CA LEU A 65 1.64 2.37 -5.76
C LEU A 65 0.77 1.67 -4.73
N LEU A 66 1.32 1.38 -3.56
CA LEU A 66 0.57 0.78 -2.45
C LEU A 66 -0.35 1.78 -1.75
N GLY A 67 -0.19 3.07 -2.01
CA GLY A 67 -0.93 4.10 -1.32
C GLY A 67 -0.45 4.37 0.10
N ILE A 68 0.80 4.04 0.39
CA ILE A 68 1.41 4.31 1.69
C ILE A 68 1.69 5.80 1.80
N VAL A 69 1.24 6.39 2.88
CA VAL A 69 1.32 7.82 3.14
C VAL A 69 1.93 8.07 4.51
N ASP A 70 2.27 9.33 4.80
CA ASP A 70 2.65 9.73 6.15
C ASP A 70 1.37 9.81 6.99
N TRP A 71 1.12 8.76 7.76
CA TRP A 71 -0.11 8.63 8.56
C TRP A 71 -0.25 9.72 9.61
N TYR A 72 0.85 10.32 10.06
CA TYR A 72 0.79 11.44 11.02
C TYR A 72 0.22 12.71 10.41
N LYS A 73 0.21 12.82 9.08
CA LYS A 73 -0.31 13.98 8.36
C LYS A 73 -1.74 13.77 7.85
N ILE A 74 -2.30 12.58 8.01
CA ILE A 74 -3.65 12.28 7.52
C ILE A 74 -4.68 12.84 8.49
N PRO A 75 -5.64 13.63 8.00
CA PRO A 75 -6.72 14.16 8.85
C PRO A 75 -7.61 13.04 9.37
N VAL A 76 -8.16 13.24 10.58
CA VAL A 76 -9.19 12.35 11.14
C VAL A 76 -10.39 12.30 10.18
N ASP A 77 -11.01 11.13 10.10
CA ASP A 77 -12.15 10.85 9.22
C ASP A 77 -11.84 10.79 7.72
N THR A 78 -10.56 10.76 7.35
CA THR A 78 -10.19 10.46 5.97
C THR A 78 -10.63 9.05 5.60
N PRO A 79 -11.33 8.85 4.47
CA PRO A 79 -11.69 7.50 4.02
C PRO A 79 -10.44 6.67 3.72
N ILE A 80 -10.39 5.48 4.29
CA ILE A 80 -9.25 4.56 4.14
C ILE A 80 -9.71 3.14 3.85
N LEU A 81 -8.80 2.34 3.36
CA LEU A 81 -8.95 0.90 3.26
C LEU A 81 -7.99 0.25 4.26
N ILE A 82 -8.46 -0.74 4.97
CA ILE A 82 -7.74 -1.39 6.07
C ILE A 82 -7.86 -2.91 5.99
N LYS A 83 -6.85 -3.60 6.47
CA LYS A 83 -6.85 -5.06 6.61
C LYS A 83 -5.79 -5.49 7.61
N ASP A 84 -5.94 -6.67 8.20
CA ASP A 84 -4.98 -7.22 9.17
C ASP A 84 -4.00 -8.21 8.57
N GLU A 85 -4.35 -8.84 7.46
CA GLU A 85 -3.52 -9.83 6.81
C GLU A 85 -3.12 -9.37 5.40
N MET A 86 -1.88 -9.66 5.02
CA MET A 86 -1.36 -9.23 3.72
C MET A 86 -2.23 -9.70 2.55
N ASP A 87 -2.75 -10.92 2.61
CA ASP A 87 -3.63 -11.49 1.59
C ASP A 87 -5.12 -11.33 1.90
N GLY A 88 -5.45 -10.57 2.95
CA GLY A 88 -6.82 -10.31 3.35
C GLY A 88 -7.57 -9.38 2.39
N LYS A 89 -8.87 -9.29 2.61
CA LYS A 89 -9.70 -8.36 1.86
C LYS A 89 -9.63 -6.97 2.48
N TRP A 90 -9.57 -5.95 1.63
CA TRP A 90 -9.66 -4.58 2.08
C TRP A 90 -11.06 -4.27 2.60
N GLU A 91 -11.13 -3.64 3.75
CA GLU A 91 -12.37 -3.14 4.33
C GLU A 91 -12.35 -1.62 4.34
N ARG A 92 -13.50 -1.01 4.17
CA ARG A 92 -13.63 0.45 4.23
C ARG A 92 -13.73 0.92 5.67
N GLY A 93 -13.06 2.02 5.96
CA GLY A 93 -13.15 2.64 7.27
C GLY A 93 -12.78 4.12 7.19
N TYR A 94 -12.76 4.77 8.34
CA TYR A 94 -12.38 6.17 8.46
C TYR A 94 -11.26 6.31 9.48
N PHE A 95 -10.24 7.04 9.11
CA PHE A 95 -9.03 7.17 9.91
C PHE A 95 -9.30 7.84 11.25
N ALA A 96 -8.80 7.25 12.34
CA ALA A 96 -8.88 7.83 13.67
C ALA A 96 -7.54 8.37 14.15
N LYS A 97 -6.49 7.55 14.16
CA LYS A 97 -5.15 7.97 14.53
C LYS A 97 -4.10 6.95 14.07
N TYR A 98 -2.84 7.33 14.15
CA TYR A 98 -1.70 6.45 13.93
C TYR A 98 -0.83 6.43 15.18
N ASP A 99 -0.60 5.25 15.73
CA ASP A 99 0.16 5.08 16.97
C ASP A 99 0.80 3.70 16.99
N ASN A 100 2.03 3.60 17.53
CA ASN A 100 2.78 2.34 17.61
C ASN A 100 2.85 1.58 16.28
N ASN A 101 3.05 2.30 15.18
CA ASN A 101 3.12 1.75 13.83
C ASN A 101 1.83 1.05 13.38
N ARG A 102 0.69 1.39 13.99
CA ARG A 102 -0.61 0.86 13.64
C ARG A 102 -1.58 1.96 13.26
N ILE A 103 -2.42 1.63 12.30
CA ILE A 103 -3.47 2.51 11.81
C ILE A 103 -4.73 2.19 12.58
N TYR A 104 -5.30 3.20 13.24
CA TYR A 104 -6.57 3.03 13.96
C TYR A 104 -7.70 3.62 13.12
N ALA A 105 -8.76 2.84 12.98
CA ALA A 105 -9.99 3.27 12.32
C ALA A 105 -11.17 3.18 13.28
N TRP A 106 -12.17 4.03 13.06
CA TRP A 106 -13.41 3.96 13.83
C TRP A 106 -14.13 2.64 13.56
N THR A 107 -14.73 2.06 14.59
CA THR A 107 -15.43 0.77 14.46
C THR A 107 -16.66 0.88 13.57
N GLU A 108 -17.01 -0.23 12.94
CA GLU A 108 -18.25 -0.37 12.15
C GLU A 108 -18.43 0.66 11.03
N GLY A 109 -17.32 1.13 10.43
CA GLY A 109 -17.39 2.12 9.37
C GLY A 109 -17.89 3.50 9.81
N ARG A 110 -17.78 3.79 11.10
CA ARG A 110 -18.19 5.10 11.65
C ARG A 110 -17.11 6.14 11.48
N THR A 111 -17.50 7.39 11.74
CA THR A 111 -16.59 8.54 11.78
C THR A 111 -16.52 9.07 13.22
N SER A 112 -15.69 10.10 13.43
CA SER A 112 -15.64 10.78 14.74
C SER A 112 -16.99 11.37 15.16
N PHE A 113 -17.85 11.68 14.19
CA PHE A 113 -19.17 12.26 14.45
C PHE A 113 -20.23 11.21 14.77
N THR A 114 -20.07 9.97 14.29
CA THR A 114 -21.05 8.91 14.46
C THR A 114 -20.62 7.84 15.47
N ALA A 115 -19.38 7.88 15.92
CA ALA A 115 -18.87 6.97 16.95
C ALA A 115 -19.59 7.20 18.27
N LYS A 116 -19.97 6.12 18.94
CA LYS A 116 -20.65 6.20 20.24
C LYS A 116 -19.71 6.65 21.35
N ASN A 117 -18.43 6.37 21.20
CA ASN A 117 -17.41 6.66 22.20
C ASN A 117 -16.10 7.02 21.52
N LYS A 118 -15.33 7.92 22.12
CA LYS A 118 -14.01 8.32 21.62
C LYS A 118 -13.01 7.18 21.54
N ASN A 119 -13.26 6.08 22.26
CA ASN A 119 -12.40 4.90 22.27
C ASN A 119 -12.87 3.79 21.35
N ASP A 120 -13.88 4.03 20.52
CA ASP A 120 -14.40 3.05 19.57
C ASP A 120 -13.52 3.01 18.30
N ILE A 121 -12.24 2.71 18.50
CA ILE A 121 -11.25 2.60 17.43
C ILE A 121 -10.55 1.26 17.55
N ILE A 122 -10.18 0.69 16.39
CA ILE A 122 -9.50 -0.60 16.29
C ILE A 122 -8.21 -0.44 15.48
N PRO A 123 -7.10 -1.04 15.95
CA PRO A 123 -5.84 -1.03 15.19
C PRO A 123 -5.86 -2.01 14.03
N TRP A 124 -5.19 -1.63 12.94
CA TRP A 124 -5.04 -2.43 11.72
C TRP A 124 -3.59 -2.46 11.26
N GLU A 125 -3.16 -3.59 10.73
CA GLU A 125 -1.77 -3.76 10.26
C GLU A 125 -1.50 -3.04 8.95
N TYR A 126 -2.47 -3.08 8.02
CA TYR A 126 -2.32 -2.54 6.68
C TYR A 126 -3.39 -1.51 6.39
N GLY A 127 -3.00 -0.42 5.76
CA GLY A 127 -3.94 0.61 5.37
C GLY A 127 -3.45 1.42 4.19
N ARG A 128 -4.40 2.02 3.49
CA ARG A 128 -4.12 2.98 2.44
C ARG A 128 -5.26 3.98 2.32
N VAL A 129 -4.96 5.17 1.86
CA VAL A 129 -5.97 6.19 1.62
C VAL A 129 -6.75 5.82 0.36
N VAL A 130 -8.07 5.98 0.42
CA VAL A 130 -8.92 5.79 -0.76
C VAL A 130 -8.62 6.92 -1.72
N ARG A 131 -8.05 6.57 -2.88
CA ARG A 131 -7.87 7.55 -3.96
C ARG A 131 -9.16 7.60 -4.75
N ILE A 132 -9.82 8.75 -4.71
CA ILE A 132 -10.91 9.01 -5.62
C ILE A 132 -10.26 9.19 -6.99
N LYS A 133 -10.50 8.23 -7.88
CA LYS A 133 -10.12 8.41 -9.27
C LYS A 133 -10.98 9.53 -9.82
N ASN A 134 -10.35 10.63 -10.03
CA ASN A 134 -10.98 11.70 -10.76
C ASN A 134 -11.04 11.28 -12.22
N ASN A 135 -12.20 10.84 -12.65
CA ASN A 135 -12.48 10.59 -14.05
C ASN A 135 -12.85 11.90 -14.75
N TYR A 136 -11.90 12.76 -14.77
CA TYR A 136 -12.09 14.03 -15.44
C TYR A 136 -11.02 14.28 -16.42
#